data_b9cbb222e5a5dfdf2c69f193f120aa1a
#
_entry.id   b9cbb222e5a5dfdf2c69f193f120aa1a
#
_cell.length_a   1.000
_cell.length_b   1.000
_cell.length_c   1.000
_cell.angle_alpha   90.00
_cell.angle_beta   90.00
_cell.angle_gamma   90.00
#
_symmetry.space_group_name_H-M   'P 1'
#
loop_
_entity.id
_entity.type
_entity.pdbx_description
1 polymer ?
#
loop_
_entity_poly.entity_id
_entity_poly.type
_entity_poly.pdbx_seq_one_letter_code
_entity_poly.pdbx_strand_id
1 'polypeptide(L)'
;MKLEKIKKIFSSKAGKSAVLVLAVLVIGLAVYLNYRWFYDPINSLGYGENNMENNYSDSTATGADTENGENDYFTGVALSREQSRDEAIDVLKLVTENAEASEEARADAAAKISKIAVDMQNEKNIETLVKAKGFEECVAVISDGAVSVIVKAESLQANEAAQIFAIAYETTGISPENISIINK
;
A
#
# COMPACT_ATOMS: atom_id res chain seq x y z
N MET A 1 -21.84 -43.42 -15.52
CA MET A 1 -23.19 -43.41 -14.88
C MET A 1 -23.46 -42.16 -14.00
N LYS A 2 -22.49 -41.34 -13.60
CA LYS A 2 -22.72 -40.09 -12.85
C LYS A 2 -22.95 -38.86 -13.72
N LEU A 3 -22.37 -38.78 -14.91
CA LEU A 3 -22.46 -37.61 -15.82
C LEU A 3 -23.85 -37.47 -16.50
N GLU A 4 -24.57 -38.54 -16.72
CA GLU A 4 -25.91 -38.53 -17.29
C GLU A 4 -26.96 -37.95 -16.33
N LYS A 5 -26.81 -38.18 -15.02
CA LYS A 5 -27.72 -37.64 -14.00
C LYS A 5 -27.58 -36.12 -13.88
N ILE A 6 -26.36 -35.56 -14.08
CA ILE A 6 -26.09 -34.12 -14.03
C ILE A 6 -26.71 -33.40 -15.23
N LYS A 7 -26.64 -33.99 -16.44
CA LYS A 7 -27.31 -33.47 -17.63
C LYS A 7 -28.82 -33.36 -17.51
N LYS A 8 -29.45 -34.35 -16.84
CA LYS A 8 -30.91 -34.38 -16.67
C LYS A 8 -31.44 -33.36 -15.65
N ILE A 9 -30.62 -33.00 -14.65
CA ILE A 9 -30.94 -31.92 -13.69
C ILE A 9 -30.84 -30.54 -14.36
N PHE A 10 -29.89 -30.36 -15.28
CA PHE A 10 -29.68 -29.11 -15.99
C PHE A 10 -30.72 -28.82 -17.09
N SER A 11 -31.47 -29.84 -17.54
CA SER A 11 -32.45 -29.73 -18.64
C SER A 11 -33.87 -29.40 -18.16
N SER A 12 -34.19 -29.51 -16.87
CA SER A 12 -35.52 -29.22 -16.34
C SER A 12 -35.71 -27.71 -16.10
N LYS A 13 -36.93 -27.17 -16.28
CA LYS A 13 -37.26 -25.76 -15.99
C LYS A 13 -36.89 -25.36 -14.54
N ALA A 14 -37.06 -26.27 -13.60
CA ALA A 14 -36.65 -26.09 -12.20
C ALA A 14 -35.13 -26.09 -12.01
N GLY A 15 -34.38 -26.88 -12.81
CA GLY A 15 -32.90 -26.87 -12.76
C GLY A 15 -32.30 -25.56 -13.28
N LYS A 16 -32.89 -24.95 -14.29
CA LYS A 16 -32.44 -23.67 -14.83
C LYS A 16 -32.64 -22.51 -13.84
N SER A 17 -33.76 -22.52 -13.12
CA SER A 17 -33.99 -21.54 -12.04
C SER A 17 -33.02 -21.72 -10.86
N ALA A 18 -32.73 -22.98 -10.48
CA ALA A 18 -31.79 -23.26 -9.40
C ALA A 18 -30.36 -22.81 -9.73
N VAL A 19 -29.93 -22.98 -10.99
CA VAL A 19 -28.62 -22.51 -11.47
C VAL A 19 -28.53 -20.99 -11.48
N LEU A 20 -29.60 -20.29 -11.89
CA LEU A 20 -29.65 -18.84 -11.84
C LEU A 20 -29.56 -18.31 -10.39
N VAL A 21 -30.28 -18.91 -9.47
CA VAL A 21 -30.21 -18.54 -8.04
C VAL A 21 -28.81 -18.79 -7.46
N LEU A 22 -28.19 -19.91 -7.81
CA LEU A 22 -26.85 -20.25 -7.36
C LEU A 22 -25.80 -19.29 -7.96
N ALA A 23 -25.94 -18.88 -9.21
CA ALA A 23 -25.08 -17.89 -9.86
C ALA A 23 -25.19 -16.52 -9.16
N VAL A 24 -26.41 -16.08 -8.84
CA VAL A 24 -26.64 -14.81 -8.12
C VAL A 24 -26.04 -14.87 -6.71
N LEU A 25 -26.14 -16.03 -6.01
CA LEU A 25 -25.52 -16.22 -4.71
C LEU A 25 -24.00 -16.18 -4.77
N VAL A 26 -23.39 -16.78 -5.80
CA VAL A 26 -21.92 -16.76 -5.98
C VAL A 26 -21.44 -15.34 -6.30
N ILE A 27 -22.17 -14.59 -7.16
CA ILE A 27 -21.86 -13.19 -7.46
C ILE A 27 -22.02 -12.33 -6.19
N GLY A 28 -23.10 -12.50 -5.45
CA GLY A 28 -23.32 -11.81 -4.18
C GLY A 28 -22.23 -12.10 -3.15
N LEU A 29 -21.78 -13.36 -3.05
CA LEU A 29 -20.68 -13.75 -2.18
C LEU A 29 -19.35 -13.13 -2.64
N ALA A 30 -19.09 -13.10 -3.94
CA ALA A 30 -17.88 -12.49 -4.50
C ALA A 30 -17.83 -10.98 -4.24
N VAL A 31 -18.97 -10.28 -4.44
CA VAL A 31 -19.09 -8.85 -4.12
C VAL A 31 -18.95 -8.62 -2.61
N TYR A 32 -19.55 -9.47 -1.78
CA TYR A 32 -19.43 -9.38 -0.33
C TYR A 32 -18.00 -9.61 0.18
N LEU A 33 -17.30 -10.60 -0.38
CA LEU A 33 -15.90 -10.87 -0.05
C LEU A 33 -14.98 -9.75 -0.56
N ASN A 34 -15.24 -9.23 -1.77
CA ASN A 34 -14.51 -8.08 -2.29
C ASN A 34 -14.75 -6.84 -1.43
N TYR A 35 -16.01 -6.57 -1.02
CA TYR A 35 -16.33 -5.47 -0.11
C TYR A 35 -15.64 -5.63 1.25
N ARG A 36 -15.68 -6.83 1.84
CA ARG A 36 -15.05 -7.11 3.13
C ARG A 36 -13.51 -7.06 3.08
N TRP A 37 -12.91 -7.45 1.96
CA TRP A 37 -11.44 -7.44 1.79
C TRP A 37 -10.91 -6.07 1.38
N PHE A 38 -11.71 -5.30 0.62
CA PHE A 38 -11.26 -4.02 0.06
C PHE A 38 -11.71 -2.80 0.89
N TYR A 39 -12.70 -2.97 1.79
CA TYR A 39 -13.27 -1.88 2.56
C TYR A 39 -12.94 -1.92 4.05
N ASP A 40 -11.89 -2.66 4.44
CA ASP A 40 -11.27 -2.53 5.76
C ASP A 40 -10.12 -1.51 5.65
N PRO A 41 -10.35 -0.20 5.87
CA PRO A 41 -9.33 0.83 5.66
C PRO A 41 -8.17 0.76 6.67
N ILE A 42 -8.25 -0.15 7.63
CA ILE A 42 -7.23 -0.32 8.69
C ILE A 42 -6.31 -1.52 8.42
N ASN A 43 -6.71 -2.50 7.60
CA ASN A 43 -5.93 -3.71 7.33
C ASN A 43 -5.12 -3.67 6.01
N SER A 44 -5.27 -2.64 5.18
CA SER A 44 -4.46 -2.50 3.96
C SER A 44 -3.06 -1.93 4.24
N LEU A 45 -2.78 -1.53 5.48
CA LEU A 45 -1.47 -1.08 5.93
C LEU A 45 -0.67 -2.18 6.65
N GLY A 46 -0.96 -3.45 6.38
CA GLY A 46 -0.04 -4.55 6.72
C GLY A 46 0.24 -4.80 8.21
N TYR A 47 -0.59 -4.29 9.14
CA TYR A 47 -0.51 -4.62 10.55
C TYR A 47 -1.50 -5.72 10.90
N GLY A 48 -1.33 -6.88 10.32
CA GLY A 48 -2.00 -8.13 10.66
C GLY A 48 -0.95 -9.09 11.17
N GLU A 49 -1.04 -9.43 12.44
CA GLU A 49 -0.40 -10.56 13.08
C GLU A 49 -0.51 -11.81 12.19
N ASN A 50 0.48 -12.04 11.35
CA ASN A 50 0.58 -13.24 10.54
C ASN A 50 1.67 -14.13 11.10
N ASN A 51 1.22 -15.21 11.74
CA ASN A 51 1.94 -16.47 11.80
C ASN A 51 2.48 -16.82 10.41
N MET A 52 3.66 -16.37 10.07
CA MET A 52 4.53 -17.01 9.11
C MET A 52 5.54 -17.84 9.87
N GLU A 53 5.14 -19.10 10.07
CA GLU A 53 6.03 -20.21 10.28
C GLU A 53 6.90 -20.32 9.03
N ASN A 54 8.03 -19.62 9.00
CA ASN A 54 9.10 -19.80 8.05
C ASN A 54 10.44 -19.86 8.79
N ASN A 55 10.79 -21.11 9.01
CA ASN A 55 12.11 -21.70 8.99
C ASN A 55 13.22 -20.73 8.53
N TYR A 56 13.79 -19.98 9.49
CA TYR A 56 15.10 -19.41 9.36
C TYR A 56 15.91 -19.84 10.58
N SER A 57 16.97 -20.60 10.32
CA SER A 57 17.94 -21.12 11.26
C SER A 57 18.36 -20.09 12.29
N ASP A 58 18.16 -20.49 13.53
CA ASP A 58 19.00 -20.31 14.71
C ASP A 58 20.22 -19.39 14.53
N SER A 59 20.08 -18.20 15.09
CA SER A 59 21.20 -17.44 15.64
C SER A 59 20.70 -16.79 16.92
N THR A 60 21.01 -17.44 18.02
CA THR A 60 20.96 -16.94 19.39
C THR A 60 21.43 -15.49 19.49
N ALA A 61 20.52 -14.57 19.79
CA ALA A 61 20.87 -13.29 20.39
C ALA A 61 19.89 -12.98 21.51
N THR A 62 20.37 -13.25 22.70
CA THR A 62 19.87 -12.79 23.99
C THR A 62 20.03 -11.27 24.07
N GLY A 63 19.01 -10.55 24.53
CA GLY A 63 19.17 -9.18 25.00
C GLY A 63 18.14 -8.23 24.42
N ALA A 64 17.15 -7.90 25.22
CA ALA A 64 16.20 -6.83 25.01
C ALA A 64 16.92 -5.49 24.84
N ASP A 65 16.71 -4.82 23.71
CA ASP A 65 16.88 -3.39 23.62
C ASP A 65 15.68 -2.82 22.84
N THR A 66 14.91 -2.00 23.51
CA THR A 66 13.73 -1.28 22.99
C THR A 66 14.12 -0.36 21.83
N GLU A 67 15.38 0.03 21.71
CA GLU A 67 15.93 0.83 20.61
C GLU A 67 15.96 0.11 19.25
N ASN A 68 16.06 -1.22 19.26
CA ASN A 68 16.08 -1.99 18.00
C ASN A 68 14.69 -2.09 17.35
N GLY A 69 13.61 -2.15 18.14
CA GLY A 69 12.25 -2.30 17.60
C GLY A 69 11.74 -1.06 16.86
N GLU A 70 12.17 0.13 17.23
CA GLU A 70 11.77 1.37 16.55
C GLU A 70 12.52 1.58 15.24
N ASN A 71 13.79 1.27 15.19
CA ASN A 71 14.57 1.31 13.95
C ASN A 71 14.07 0.27 12.94
N ASP A 72 13.63 -0.91 13.41
CA ASP A 72 12.99 -1.94 12.58
C ASP A 72 11.67 -1.44 11.97
N TYR A 73 10.90 -0.62 12.72
CA TYR A 73 9.67 -0.03 12.19
C TYR A 73 9.94 0.91 11.01
N PHE A 74 10.85 1.88 11.15
CA PHE A 74 11.17 2.84 10.08
C PHE A 74 11.76 2.13 8.86
N THR A 75 12.64 1.15 9.08
CA THR A 75 13.19 0.30 8.02
C THR A 75 12.09 -0.50 7.33
N GLY A 76 11.18 -1.10 8.09
CA GLY A 76 10.05 -1.86 7.56
C GLY A 76 9.11 -1.01 6.71
N VAL A 77 8.76 0.19 7.17
CA VAL A 77 7.91 1.12 6.41
C VAL A 77 8.60 1.56 5.12
N ALA A 78 9.90 1.90 5.18
CA ALA A 78 10.66 2.28 4.00
C ALA A 78 10.73 1.15 2.98
N LEU A 79 11.00 -0.09 3.42
CA LEU A 79 11.05 -1.28 2.56
C LEU A 79 9.69 -1.59 1.94
N SER A 80 8.61 -1.58 2.73
CA SER A 80 7.25 -1.81 2.23
C SER A 80 6.85 -0.79 1.18
N ARG A 81 7.20 0.47 1.38
CA ARG A 81 6.98 1.55 0.42
C ARG A 81 7.73 1.29 -0.89
N GLU A 82 8.99 0.89 -0.83
CA GLU A 82 9.82 0.58 -2.00
C GLU A 82 9.23 -0.59 -2.79
N GLN A 83 8.90 -1.70 -2.11
CA GLN A 83 8.29 -2.86 -2.73
C GLN A 83 6.97 -2.53 -3.44
N SER A 84 6.06 -1.80 -2.78
CA SER A 84 4.79 -1.41 -3.38
C SER A 84 4.97 -0.54 -4.63
N ARG A 85 6.00 0.29 -4.67
CA ARG A 85 6.32 1.11 -5.84
C ARG A 85 6.91 0.31 -6.98
N ASP A 86 7.84 -0.59 -6.68
CA ASP A 86 8.41 -1.47 -7.69
C ASP A 86 7.32 -2.29 -8.37
N GLU A 87 6.41 -2.87 -7.59
CA GLU A 87 5.25 -3.59 -8.12
C GLU A 87 4.35 -2.70 -8.99
N ALA A 88 4.07 -1.46 -8.55
CA ALA A 88 3.27 -0.53 -9.32
C ALA A 88 3.96 -0.12 -10.63
N ILE A 89 5.25 0.15 -10.59
CA ILE A 89 6.06 0.48 -11.78
C ILE A 89 6.08 -0.69 -12.75
N ASP A 90 6.24 -1.92 -12.27
CA ASP A 90 6.27 -3.10 -13.13
C ASP A 90 4.93 -3.34 -13.83
N VAL A 91 3.80 -3.17 -13.13
CA VAL A 91 2.48 -3.21 -13.74
C VAL A 91 2.31 -2.13 -14.81
N LEU A 92 2.75 -0.89 -14.52
CA LEU A 92 2.68 0.21 -15.48
C LEU A 92 3.59 0.00 -16.69
N LYS A 93 4.76 -0.61 -16.52
CA LYS A 93 5.66 -0.99 -17.62
C LYS A 93 5.00 -2.00 -18.56
N LEU A 94 4.27 -3.00 -18.03
CA LEU A 94 3.52 -3.94 -18.87
C LEU A 94 2.54 -3.22 -19.82
N VAL A 95 1.93 -2.12 -19.37
CA VAL A 95 1.04 -1.32 -20.21
C VAL A 95 1.83 -0.50 -21.24
N THR A 96 2.95 0.12 -20.84
CA THR A 96 3.76 0.94 -21.75
C THR A 96 4.42 0.11 -22.86
N GLU A 97 4.77 -1.14 -22.57
CA GLU A 97 5.44 -2.07 -23.49
C GLU A 97 4.45 -2.88 -24.34
N ASN A 98 3.15 -2.88 -23.99
CA ASN A 98 2.14 -3.62 -24.72
C ASN A 98 1.81 -2.92 -26.06
N ALA A 99 2.17 -3.57 -27.16
CA ALA A 99 1.90 -3.06 -28.51
C ALA A 99 0.40 -2.99 -28.84
N GLU A 100 -0.45 -3.76 -28.16
CA GLU A 100 -1.91 -3.77 -28.36
C GLU A 100 -2.63 -2.72 -27.51
N ALA A 101 -1.96 -2.11 -26.55
CA ALA A 101 -2.52 -1.03 -25.74
C ALA A 101 -2.69 0.24 -26.60
N SER A 102 -3.75 1.01 -26.32
CA SER A 102 -3.95 2.30 -27.00
C SER A 102 -2.81 3.28 -26.68
N GLU A 103 -2.54 4.21 -27.57
CA GLU A 103 -1.53 5.26 -27.36
C GLU A 103 -1.83 6.07 -26.10
N GLU A 104 -3.10 6.37 -25.83
CA GLU A 104 -3.55 7.07 -24.64
C GLU A 104 -3.24 6.27 -23.36
N ALA A 105 -3.51 4.96 -23.34
CA ALA A 105 -3.22 4.11 -22.19
C ALA A 105 -1.71 4.03 -21.90
N ARG A 106 -0.88 3.95 -22.95
CA ARG A 106 0.57 3.96 -22.81
C ARG A 106 1.10 5.30 -22.30
N ALA A 107 0.56 6.40 -22.79
CA ALA A 107 0.91 7.75 -22.35
C ALA A 107 0.51 7.97 -20.87
N ASP A 108 -0.68 7.54 -20.46
CA ASP A 108 -1.14 7.61 -19.08
C ASP A 108 -0.25 6.77 -18.14
N ALA A 109 0.10 5.55 -18.53
CA ALA A 109 1.00 4.70 -17.76
C ALA A 109 2.40 5.34 -17.62
N ALA A 110 2.95 5.90 -18.69
CA ALA A 110 4.23 6.61 -18.65
C ALA A 110 4.18 7.86 -17.74
N ALA A 111 3.08 8.62 -17.77
CA ALA A 111 2.89 9.76 -16.90
C ALA A 111 2.82 9.35 -15.41
N LYS A 112 2.17 8.22 -15.10
CA LYS A 112 2.13 7.66 -13.74
C LYS A 112 3.50 7.22 -13.26
N ILE A 113 4.29 6.57 -14.09
CA ILE A 113 5.69 6.21 -13.75
C ILE A 113 6.51 7.47 -13.45
N SER A 114 6.38 8.50 -14.28
CA SER A 114 7.05 9.78 -14.07
C SER A 114 6.63 10.44 -12.75
N LYS A 115 5.33 10.39 -12.42
CA LYS A 115 4.81 10.91 -11.15
C LYS A 115 5.40 10.16 -9.96
N ILE A 116 5.43 8.82 -10.01
CA ILE A 116 6.04 8.00 -8.95
C ILE A 116 7.51 8.42 -8.73
N ALA A 117 8.28 8.62 -9.79
CA ALA A 117 9.68 9.05 -9.68
C ALA A 117 9.83 10.43 -9.03
N VAL A 118 8.95 11.38 -9.35
CA VAL A 118 8.93 12.71 -8.72
C VAL A 118 8.54 12.62 -7.25
N ASP A 119 7.53 11.82 -6.92
CA ASP A 119 7.09 11.59 -5.55
C ASP A 119 8.23 10.98 -4.71
N MET A 120 8.95 9.98 -5.24
CA MET A 120 10.13 9.38 -4.59
C MET A 120 11.23 10.40 -4.32
N GLN A 121 11.52 11.28 -5.27
CA GLN A 121 12.50 12.34 -5.08
C GLN A 121 12.07 13.33 -3.99
N ASN A 122 10.81 13.74 -3.98
CA ASN A 122 10.27 14.65 -2.99
C ASN A 122 10.30 14.03 -1.58
N GLU A 123 9.93 12.77 -1.43
CA GLU A 123 10.01 12.06 -0.16
C GLU A 123 11.44 12.01 0.36
N LYS A 124 12.41 11.69 -0.50
CA LYS A 124 13.81 11.66 -0.12
C LYS A 124 14.33 13.03 0.31
N ASN A 125 13.86 14.09 -0.35
CA ASN A 125 14.19 15.47 0.03
C ASN A 125 13.60 15.81 1.40
N ILE A 126 12.33 15.47 1.65
CA ILE A 126 11.66 15.69 2.95
C ILE A 126 12.44 14.95 4.05
N GLU A 127 12.71 13.64 3.88
CA GLU A 127 13.44 12.83 4.84
C GLU A 127 14.81 13.44 5.18
N THR A 128 15.53 13.89 4.15
CA THR A 128 16.87 14.50 4.33
C THR A 128 16.77 15.82 5.08
N LEU A 129 15.82 16.67 4.75
CA LEU A 129 15.65 17.97 5.40
C LEU A 129 15.16 17.84 6.83
N VAL A 130 14.26 16.90 7.10
CA VAL A 130 13.76 16.61 8.46
C VAL A 130 14.88 16.03 9.33
N LYS A 131 15.67 15.08 8.83
CA LYS A 131 16.86 14.57 9.56
C LYS A 131 17.88 15.67 9.80
N ALA A 132 18.06 16.62 8.88
CA ALA A 132 18.93 17.78 9.08
C ALA A 132 18.43 18.75 10.19
N LYS A 133 17.16 18.67 10.59
CA LYS A 133 16.61 19.38 11.75
C LYS A 133 16.88 18.70 13.10
N GLY A 134 17.45 17.50 13.07
CA GLY A 134 17.86 16.78 14.28
C GLY A 134 17.00 15.55 14.62
N PHE A 135 16.03 15.21 13.78
CA PHE A 135 15.29 13.97 13.95
C PHE A 135 16.15 12.76 13.53
N GLU A 136 16.23 11.74 14.38
CA GLU A 136 17.06 10.55 14.15
C GLU A 136 16.54 9.75 12.94
N GLU A 137 15.22 9.47 12.95
CA GLU A 137 14.56 8.74 11.88
C GLU A 137 13.35 9.48 11.34
N CYS A 138 13.19 9.42 10.03
CA CYS A 138 12.08 10.01 9.31
C CYS A 138 11.78 9.20 8.06
N VAL A 139 10.51 8.91 7.84
CA VAL A 139 9.99 8.36 6.59
C VAL A 139 8.87 9.26 6.09
N ALA A 140 8.99 9.71 4.85
CA ALA A 140 7.94 10.45 4.16
C ALA A 140 7.25 9.54 3.12
N VAL A 141 5.94 9.62 3.01
CA VAL A 141 5.13 8.87 2.05
C VAL A 141 4.23 9.86 1.31
N ILE A 142 4.32 9.88 -0.02
CA ILE A 142 3.44 10.64 -0.88
C ILE A 142 2.56 9.67 -1.66
N SER A 143 1.25 9.78 -1.49
CA SER A 143 0.26 8.96 -2.21
C SER A 143 -1.00 9.78 -2.44
N ASP A 144 -1.57 9.65 -3.62
CA ASP A 144 -2.87 10.25 -4.01
C ASP A 144 -3.02 11.74 -3.70
N GLY A 145 -1.91 12.48 -3.79
CA GLY A 145 -1.90 13.92 -3.52
C GLY A 145 -1.91 14.29 -2.04
N ALA A 146 -1.60 13.35 -1.16
CA ALA A 146 -1.37 13.56 0.26
C ALA A 146 0.07 13.23 0.65
N VAL A 147 0.57 13.85 1.72
CA VAL A 147 1.89 13.60 2.33
C VAL A 147 1.71 13.15 3.76
N SER A 148 2.34 12.05 4.12
CA SER A 148 2.49 11.61 5.51
C SER A 148 3.97 11.59 5.89
N VAL A 149 4.33 12.33 6.92
CA VAL A 149 5.71 12.37 7.44
C VAL A 149 5.71 11.72 8.82
N ILE A 150 6.41 10.60 8.93
CA ILE A 150 6.56 9.82 10.17
C ILE A 150 7.95 10.11 10.72
N VAL A 151 8.03 10.57 11.96
CA VAL A 151 9.29 10.91 12.63
C VAL A 151 9.45 10.13 13.94
N LYS A 152 10.69 9.77 14.26
CA LYS A 152 11.04 9.17 15.54
C LYS A 152 11.10 10.27 16.59
N ALA A 153 10.10 10.33 17.48
CA ALA A 153 10.05 11.26 18.60
C ALA A 153 9.00 10.81 19.62
N GLU A 154 9.34 10.74 20.89
CA GLU A 154 8.38 10.46 21.97
C GLU A 154 7.25 11.49 22.03
N SER A 155 7.57 12.74 21.75
CA SER A 155 6.60 13.84 21.67
C SER A 155 7.10 14.87 20.68
N LEU A 156 6.19 15.43 19.90
CA LEU A 156 6.48 16.47 18.92
C LEU A 156 5.98 17.83 19.41
N GLN A 157 6.88 18.77 19.53
CA GLN A 157 6.53 20.13 19.92
C GLN A 157 5.88 20.88 18.74
N ALA A 158 5.04 21.86 19.03
CA ALA A 158 4.31 22.61 18.00
C ALA A 158 5.25 23.31 16.98
N ASN A 159 6.41 23.79 17.43
CA ASN A 159 7.42 24.39 16.56
C ASN A 159 8.12 23.39 15.67
N GLU A 160 8.35 22.16 16.15
CA GLU A 160 8.93 21.06 15.39
C GLU A 160 7.96 20.58 14.32
N ALA A 161 6.70 20.35 14.71
CA ALA A 161 5.64 20.02 13.77
C ALA A 161 5.50 21.09 12.68
N ALA A 162 5.53 22.37 13.03
CA ALA A 162 5.47 23.46 12.07
C ALA A 162 6.66 23.48 11.08
N GLN A 163 7.87 23.10 11.54
CA GLN A 163 9.04 23.01 10.68
C GLN A 163 8.92 21.84 9.69
N ILE A 164 8.50 20.66 10.17
CA ILE A 164 8.28 19.48 9.30
C ILE A 164 7.20 19.80 8.28
N PHE A 165 6.11 20.42 8.72
CA PHE A 165 5.03 20.85 7.84
C PHE A 165 5.52 21.81 6.74
N ALA A 166 6.32 22.82 7.10
CA ALA A 166 6.88 23.75 6.13
C ALA A 166 7.78 23.05 5.11
N ILE A 167 8.63 22.11 5.56
CA ILE A 167 9.47 21.30 4.67
C ILE A 167 8.62 20.49 3.68
N ALA A 168 7.59 19.82 4.16
CA ALA A 168 6.72 19.01 3.32
C ALA A 168 5.97 19.88 2.29
N TYR A 169 5.41 21.01 2.73
CA TYR A 169 4.71 21.95 1.87
C TYR A 169 5.63 22.57 0.80
N GLU A 170 6.79 23.09 1.20
CA GLU A 170 7.75 23.73 0.28
C GLU A 170 8.31 22.73 -0.75
N THR A 171 8.49 21.45 -0.36
CA THR A 171 9.04 20.44 -1.24
C THR A 171 8.01 19.95 -2.26
N THR A 172 6.74 19.81 -1.86
CA THR A 172 5.73 19.13 -2.67
C THR A 172 4.70 20.08 -3.30
N GLY A 173 4.44 21.22 -2.68
CA GLY A 173 3.33 22.11 -3.05
C GLY A 173 1.95 21.54 -2.74
N ILE A 174 1.86 20.41 -2.02
CA ILE A 174 0.60 19.78 -1.66
C ILE A 174 -0.14 20.64 -0.64
N SER A 175 -1.48 20.74 -0.80
CA SER A 175 -2.33 21.54 0.09
C SER A 175 -2.16 21.16 1.56
N PRO A 176 -2.12 22.14 2.47
CA PRO A 176 -1.95 21.93 3.92
C PRO A 176 -2.84 20.89 4.54
N GLU A 177 -4.08 20.80 4.11
CA GLU A 177 -5.09 19.83 4.57
C GLU A 177 -4.72 18.37 4.25
N ASN A 178 -3.83 18.16 3.29
CA ASN A 178 -3.36 16.84 2.83
C ASN A 178 -1.96 16.49 3.35
N ILE A 179 -1.45 17.26 4.33
CA ILE A 179 -0.16 16.99 4.97
C ILE A 179 -0.42 16.49 6.39
N SER A 180 0.04 15.29 6.69
CA SER A 180 -0.04 14.66 8.02
C SER A 180 1.35 14.45 8.61
N ILE A 181 1.49 14.72 9.90
CA ILE A 181 2.73 14.48 10.64
C ILE A 181 2.41 13.53 11.79
N ILE A 182 3.18 12.45 11.90
CA ILE A 182 2.98 11.37 12.85
C ILE A 182 4.29 11.18 13.62
N ASN A 183 4.24 11.21 14.95
CA ASN A 183 5.35 10.80 15.78
C ASN A 183 5.20 9.33 16.18
N LYS A 184 6.32 8.65 16.26
CA LYS A 184 6.39 7.22 16.61
C LYS A 184 7.57 7.00 17.53
#